data_5f841b8dda787a15b0e378676f77a032
#
_entry.id   5f841b8dda787a15b0e378676f77a032
#
_cell.length_a   1.000
_cell.length_b   1.000
_cell.length_c   1.000
_cell.angle_alpha   90.00
_cell.angle_beta   90.00
_cell.angle_gamma   90.00
#
_symmetry.space_group_name_H-M   'P 1'
#
loop_
_entity.id
_entity.type
_entity.pdbx_description
1 polymer ?
#
loop_
_entity_poly.entity_id
_entity_poly.type
_entity_poly.pdbx_seq_one_letter_code
_entity_poly.pdbx_strand_id
1 'polypeptide(L)'
;MARSNHRTAALMTFILDILKGVLTTWLAVQCGFSLQLAHLCGCCAVLGHIFPLYHNFIGGKGAATYFGVMLVLNSAVAGMAFCVWSLSLALFRNSGFSAVLTSCVTPFLVLANPSIAHLFTAVLAVNSLIIACHARNIEQLSQHLYKQLLSLTSS
;
A
#
# COMPACT_ATOMS: atom_id res chain seq x y z
N MET A 1 21.84 -21.66 1.21
CA MET A 1 22.28 -20.26 1.07
C MET A 1 21.43 -19.42 0.11
N ALA A 2 20.99 -19.90 -1.05
CA ALA A 2 20.19 -19.09 -2.00
C ALA A 2 18.86 -18.53 -1.44
N ARG A 3 18.17 -19.25 -0.56
CA ARG A 3 16.85 -18.86 -0.01
C ARG A 3 16.90 -17.69 1.00
N SER A 4 18.05 -17.46 1.66
CA SER A 4 18.25 -16.32 2.56
C SER A 4 18.47 -15.00 1.79
N ASN A 5 19.19 -15.04 0.67
CA ASN A 5 19.43 -13.86 -0.17
C ASN A 5 18.15 -13.28 -0.77
N HIS A 6 17.16 -14.12 -1.12
CA HIS A 6 15.88 -13.64 -1.65
C HIS A 6 15.02 -12.93 -0.58
N ARG A 7 15.11 -13.35 0.68
CA ARG A 7 14.37 -12.70 1.77
C ARG A 7 14.94 -11.33 2.14
N THR A 8 16.28 -11.23 2.19
CA THR A 8 16.96 -9.95 2.45
C THR A 8 16.72 -8.95 1.32
N ALA A 9 16.81 -9.38 0.07
CA ALA A 9 16.51 -8.54 -1.08
C ALA A 9 15.04 -8.03 -1.05
N ALA A 10 14.07 -8.90 -0.76
CA ALA A 10 12.66 -8.51 -0.65
C ALA A 10 12.43 -7.49 0.48
N LEU A 11 13.08 -7.69 1.64
CA LEU A 11 12.98 -6.74 2.76
C LEU A 11 13.59 -5.38 2.40
N MET A 12 14.76 -5.38 1.76
CA MET A 12 15.43 -4.15 1.31
C MET A 12 14.56 -3.40 0.30
N THR A 13 13.99 -4.09 -0.67
CA THR A 13 13.07 -3.49 -1.64
C THR A 13 11.87 -2.86 -0.94
N PHE A 14 11.26 -3.57 0.02
CA PHE A 14 10.13 -3.06 0.79
C PHE A 14 10.49 -1.79 1.57
N ILE A 15 11.65 -1.76 2.24
CA ILE A 15 12.15 -0.59 2.97
C ILE A 15 12.39 0.58 1.99
N LEU A 16 13.06 0.34 0.87
CA LEU A 16 13.32 1.36 -0.14
C LEU A 16 12.03 1.90 -0.77
N ASP A 17 11.01 1.07 -0.92
CA ASP A 17 9.69 1.47 -1.39
C ASP A 17 8.98 2.40 -0.41
N ILE A 18 9.09 2.14 0.89
CA ILE A 18 8.59 3.06 1.94
C ILE A 18 9.39 4.36 1.91
N LEU A 19 10.72 4.28 1.89
CA LEU A 19 11.60 5.45 1.94
C LEU A 19 11.35 6.42 0.78
N LYS A 20 11.08 5.93 -0.45
CA LYS A 20 10.77 6.85 -1.58
C LYS A 20 9.48 7.65 -1.32
N GLY A 21 8.45 7.06 -0.73
CA GLY A 21 7.23 7.75 -0.33
C GLY A 21 7.48 8.76 0.79
N VAL A 22 8.22 8.36 1.83
CA VAL A 22 8.63 9.24 2.94
C VAL A 22 9.42 10.43 2.41
N LEU A 23 10.50 10.19 1.66
CA LEU A 23 11.40 11.26 1.19
C LEU A 23 10.67 12.25 0.30
N THR A 24 9.87 11.81 -0.66
CA THR A 24 9.15 12.69 -1.58
C THR A 24 8.17 13.58 -0.84
N THR A 25 7.38 13.01 0.08
CA THR A 25 6.37 13.75 0.83
C THR A 25 7.02 14.66 1.88
N TRP A 26 8.04 14.17 2.58
CA TRP A 26 8.78 14.94 3.57
C TRP A 26 9.47 16.16 2.95
N LEU A 27 10.13 15.99 1.81
CA LEU A 27 10.76 17.12 1.09
C LEU A 27 9.71 18.16 0.68
N ALA A 28 8.54 17.74 0.21
CA ALA A 28 7.46 18.66 -0.13
C ALA A 28 7.00 19.48 1.10
N VAL A 29 6.87 18.85 2.27
CA VAL A 29 6.55 19.53 3.53
C VAL A 29 7.67 20.50 3.93
N GLN A 30 8.94 20.10 3.82
CA GLN A 30 10.09 20.97 4.15
C GLN A 30 10.18 22.18 3.22
N CYS A 31 9.75 22.04 1.96
CA CYS A 31 9.65 23.16 1.01
C CYS A 31 8.46 24.10 1.29
N GLY A 32 7.69 23.87 2.36
CA GLY A 32 6.57 24.74 2.75
C GLY A 32 5.28 24.47 1.97
N PHE A 33 5.17 23.34 1.26
CA PHE A 33 3.93 22.99 0.55
C PHE A 33 2.81 22.63 1.53
N SER A 34 1.57 22.95 1.16
CA SER A 34 0.40 22.51 1.91
C SER A 34 0.32 20.98 1.96
N LEU A 35 -0.40 20.43 2.95
CA LEU A 35 -0.57 18.97 3.07
C LEU A 35 -1.19 18.36 1.80
N GLN A 36 -2.06 19.09 1.10
CA GLN A 36 -2.62 18.63 -0.19
C GLN A 36 -1.54 18.49 -1.26
N LEU A 37 -0.68 19.49 -1.42
CA LEU A 37 0.43 19.45 -2.39
C LEU A 37 1.45 18.39 -1.99
N ALA A 38 1.79 18.26 -0.72
CA ALA A 38 2.69 17.21 -0.22
C ALA A 38 2.11 15.80 -0.50
N HIS A 39 0.79 15.61 -0.32
CA HIS A 39 0.11 14.37 -0.70
C HIS A 39 0.20 14.12 -2.20
N LEU A 40 -0.05 15.12 -3.05
CA LEU A 40 0.09 14.98 -4.50
C LEU A 40 1.52 14.61 -4.92
N CYS A 41 2.54 15.22 -4.32
CA CYS A 41 3.94 14.82 -4.54
C CYS A 41 4.18 13.35 -4.17
N GLY A 42 3.64 12.89 -3.03
CA GLY A 42 3.66 11.50 -2.63
C GLY A 42 2.93 10.57 -3.62
N CYS A 43 1.77 11.01 -4.13
CA CYS A 43 1.03 10.27 -5.17
C CYS A 43 1.85 10.13 -6.45
N CYS A 44 2.60 11.16 -6.87
CA CYS A 44 3.52 11.06 -8.00
C CYS A 44 4.60 10.00 -7.76
N ALA A 45 5.13 9.89 -6.54
CA ALA A 45 6.08 8.83 -6.19
C ALA A 45 5.44 7.43 -6.28
N VAL A 46 4.17 7.28 -5.86
CA VAL A 46 3.41 6.03 -6.00
C VAL A 46 3.19 5.70 -7.47
N LEU A 47 2.77 6.66 -8.30
CA LEU A 47 2.59 6.47 -9.73
C LEU A 47 3.89 6.07 -10.43
N GLY A 48 5.01 6.76 -10.12
CA GLY A 48 6.32 6.41 -10.65
C GLY A 48 6.82 5.03 -10.20
N HIS A 49 6.39 4.55 -9.03
CA HIS A 49 6.66 3.19 -8.57
C HIS A 49 5.82 2.15 -9.32
N ILE A 50 4.54 2.44 -9.60
CA ILE A 50 3.63 1.54 -10.34
C ILE A 50 3.99 1.51 -11.83
N PHE A 51 4.31 2.67 -12.41
CA PHE A 51 4.58 2.86 -13.83
C PHE A 51 5.99 3.43 -14.09
N PRO A 52 7.08 2.69 -13.76
CA PRO A 52 8.43 3.20 -13.93
C PRO A 52 8.79 3.31 -15.41
N LEU A 53 9.15 4.53 -15.85
CA LEU A 53 9.52 4.84 -17.23
C LEU A 53 10.70 4.01 -17.74
N TYR A 54 11.65 3.71 -16.85
CA TYR A 54 12.89 2.97 -17.17
C TYR A 54 12.72 1.43 -17.13
N HIS A 55 11.52 0.92 -16.81
CA HIS A 55 11.26 -0.52 -16.70
C HIS A 55 10.02 -0.96 -17.51
N ASN A 56 9.83 -0.38 -18.70
CA ASN A 56 8.71 -0.65 -19.60
C ASN A 56 7.33 -0.54 -18.92
N PHE A 57 7.18 0.40 -17.98
CA PHE A 57 5.97 0.62 -17.18
C PHE A 57 5.52 -0.58 -16.33
N ILE A 58 6.41 -1.54 -16.07
CA ILE A 58 6.12 -2.72 -15.22
C ILE A 58 6.83 -2.51 -13.88
N GLY A 59 6.10 -2.01 -12.90
CA GLY A 59 6.61 -1.71 -11.55
C GLY A 59 5.94 -2.52 -10.46
N GLY A 60 6.02 -1.99 -9.24
CA GLY A 60 5.36 -2.55 -8.07
C GLY A 60 3.88 -2.17 -7.98
N LYS A 61 3.27 -2.41 -6.81
CA LYS A 61 1.83 -2.19 -6.59
C LYS A 61 1.50 -0.92 -5.80
N GLY A 62 2.52 -0.19 -5.34
CA GLY A 62 2.40 1.10 -4.70
C GLY A 62 2.05 1.10 -3.21
N ALA A 63 1.62 -0.02 -2.61
CA ALA A 63 1.15 -0.06 -1.22
C ALA A 63 2.23 0.38 -0.20
N ALA A 64 3.45 -0.13 -0.31
CA ALA A 64 4.57 0.24 0.57
C ALA A 64 4.96 1.71 0.41
N THR A 65 5.02 2.20 -0.84
CA THR A 65 5.33 3.60 -1.14
C THR A 65 4.25 4.52 -0.57
N TYR A 66 2.97 4.16 -0.72
CA TYR A 66 1.86 4.95 -0.18
C TYR A 66 1.83 4.93 1.37
N PHE A 67 2.20 3.80 1.98
CA PHE A 67 2.39 3.75 3.43
C PHE A 67 3.44 4.78 3.88
N GLY A 68 4.56 4.91 3.15
CA GLY A 68 5.58 5.94 3.40
C GLY A 68 5.02 7.37 3.28
N VAL A 69 4.15 7.63 2.31
CA VAL A 69 3.44 8.91 2.18
C VAL A 69 2.58 9.20 3.42
N MET A 70 1.79 8.24 3.85
CA MET A 70 0.90 8.39 5.02
C MET A 70 1.68 8.58 6.33
N LEU A 71 2.86 7.98 6.49
CA LEU A 71 3.73 8.19 7.65
C LEU A 71 4.08 9.68 7.85
N VAL A 72 4.29 10.41 6.76
CA VAL A 72 4.64 11.84 6.81
C VAL A 72 3.39 12.70 7.01
N LEU A 73 2.29 12.39 6.34
CA LEU A 73 1.07 13.19 6.41
C LEU A 73 0.35 13.05 7.75
N ASN A 74 0.25 11.83 8.27
CA ASN A 74 -0.35 11.54 9.57
C ASN A 74 0.10 10.16 10.07
N SER A 75 1.08 10.16 10.98
CA SER A 75 1.67 8.94 11.54
C SER A 75 0.67 8.08 12.32
N ALA A 76 -0.35 8.68 12.94
CA ALA A 76 -1.38 7.93 13.65
C ALA A 76 -2.25 7.11 12.69
N VAL A 77 -2.70 7.71 11.58
CA VAL A 77 -3.44 7.00 10.52
C VAL A 77 -2.57 5.92 9.88
N ALA A 78 -1.29 6.22 9.61
CA ALA A 78 -0.35 5.23 9.10
C ALA A 78 -0.16 4.05 10.07
N GLY A 79 -0.04 4.33 11.38
CA GLY A 79 0.04 3.30 12.42
C GLY A 79 -1.19 2.41 12.47
N MET A 80 -2.40 2.99 12.42
CA MET A 80 -3.66 2.23 12.36
C MET A 80 -3.73 1.37 11.08
N ALA A 81 -3.36 1.92 9.93
CA ALA A 81 -3.30 1.17 8.66
C ALA A 81 -2.29 0.01 8.74
N PHE A 82 -1.13 0.22 9.38
CA PHE A 82 -0.15 -0.84 9.62
C PHE A 82 -0.68 -1.94 10.56
N CYS A 83 -1.44 -1.58 11.59
CA CYS A 83 -2.10 -2.55 12.46
C CYS A 83 -3.12 -3.39 11.68
N VAL A 84 -3.95 -2.77 10.83
CA VAL A 84 -4.89 -3.48 9.96
C VAL A 84 -4.14 -4.44 9.03
N TRP A 85 -3.06 -3.98 8.39
CA TRP A 85 -2.26 -4.82 7.51
C TRP A 85 -1.61 -6.00 8.24
N SER A 86 -1.00 -5.75 9.40
CA SER A 86 -0.30 -6.77 10.19
C SER A 86 -1.26 -7.83 10.72
N LEU A 87 -2.42 -7.40 11.25
CA LEU A 87 -3.46 -8.31 11.75
C LEU A 87 -4.02 -9.16 10.61
N SER A 88 -4.36 -8.52 9.48
CA SER A 88 -4.82 -9.22 8.29
C SER A 88 -3.79 -10.21 7.77
N LEU A 89 -2.49 -9.85 7.75
CA LEU A 89 -1.41 -10.75 7.34
C LEU A 89 -1.28 -11.95 8.30
N ALA A 90 -1.42 -11.74 9.60
CA ALA A 90 -1.38 -12.81 10.59
C ALA A 90 -2.54 -13.81 10.40
N LEU A 91 -3.74 -13.30 10.09
CA LEU A 91 -4.95 -14.11 9.92
C LEU A 91 -4.95 -14.86 8.57
N PHE A 92 -4.70 -14.16 7.47
CA PHE A 92 -4.87 -14.69 6.11
C PHE A 92 -3.57 -15.18 5.47
N ARG A 93 -2.41 -14.88 6.06
CA ARG A 93 -1.08 -15.26 5.54
C ARG A 93 -0.83 -14.87 4.07
N ASN A 94 -1.55 -13.85 3.61
CA ASN A 94 -1.45 -13.34 2.24
C ASN A 94 -1.25 -11.82 2.25
N SER A 95 -0.03 -11.39 1.99
CA SER A 95 0.35 -9.97 2.06
C SER A 95 -0.36 -9.10 1.01
N GLY A 96 -0.67 -9.67 -0.16
CA GLY A 96 -1.42 -8.97 -1.21
C GLY A 96 -2.87 -8.70 -0.82
N PHE A 97 -3.55 -9.68 -0.22
CA PHE A 97 -4.89 -9.51 0.33
C PHE A 97 -4.90 -8.51 1.50
N SER A 98 -3.90 -8.59 2.39
CA SER A 98 -3.75 -7.64 3.49
C SER A 98 -3.59 -6.20 3.00
N ALA A 99 -2.83 -5.99 1.91
CA ALA A 99 -2.69 -4.69 1.29
C ALA A 99 -4.03 -4.18 0.71
N VAL A 100 -4.82 -5.04 0.08
CA VAL A 100 -6.16 -4.69 -0.43
C VAL A 100 -7.09 -4.28 0.72
N LEU A 101 -7.16 -5.09 1.78
CA LEU A 101 -8.00 -4.80 2.94
C LEU A 101 -7.61 -3.46 3.58
N THR A 102 -6.31 -3.23 3.77
CA THR A 102 -5.79 -1.97 4.31
C THR A 102 -6.14 -0.80 3.40
N SER A 103 -6.00 -0.96 2.07
CA SER A 103 -6.36 0.08 1.10
C SER A 103 -7.87 0.39 1.11
N CYS A 104 -8.74 -0.57 1.40
CA CYS A 104 -10.17 -0.33 1.59
C CYS A 104 -10.45 0.47 2.87
N VAL A 105 -9.71 0.21 3.95
CA VAL A 105 -9.94 0.84 5.26
C VAL A 105 -9.31 2.23 5.37
N THR A 106 -8.14 2.46 4.75
CA THR A 106 -7.36 3.70 4.89
C THR A 106 -8.16 4.98 4.57
N PRO A 107 -8.99 5.07 3.51
CA PRO A 107 -9.80 6.28 3.26
C PRO A 107 -10.73 6.63 4.42
N PHE A 108 -11.32 5.64 5.07
CA PHE A 108 -12.21 5.85 6.22
C PHE A 108 -11.44 6.30 7.48
N LEU A 109 -10.21 5.79 7.69
CA LEU A 109 -9.33 6.27 8.76
C LEU A 109 -8.97 7.75 8.54
N VAL A 110 -8.73 8.15 7.30
CA VAL A 110 -8.47 9.54 6.92
C VAL A 110 -9.71 10.41 7.16
N LEU A 111 -10.89 9.95 6.75
CA LEU A 111 -12.14 10.67 6.96
C LEU A 111 -12.46 10.87 8.45
N ALA A 112 -12.17 9.88 9.28
CA ALA A 112 -12.35 9.96 10.72
C ALA A 112 -11.33 10.88 11.44
N ASN A 113 -10.27 11.32 10.76
CA ASN A 113 -9.25 12.19 11.34
C ASN A 113 -9.40 13.63 10.83
N PRO A 114 -9.89 14.59 11.67
CA PRO A 114 -10.20 15.94 11.21
C PRO A 114 -9.02 16.70 10.59
N SER A 115 -7.77 16.40 11.02
CA SER A 115 -6.59 17.10 10.52
C SER A 115 -6.29 16.84 9.04
N ILE A 116 -6.72 15.68 8.51
CA ILE A 116 -6.46 15.25 7.13
C ILE A 116 -7.74 14.80 6.39
N ALA A 117 -8.93 14.95 6.99
CA ALA A 117 -10.19 14.52 6.37
C ALA A 117 -10.43 15.15 4.98
N HIS A 118 -9.91 16.36 4.76
CA HIS A 118 -9.97 17.05 3.47
C HIS A 118 -9.19 16.33 2.34
N LEU A 119 -8.33 15.36 2.67
CA LEU A 119 -7.61 14.53 1.69
C LEU A 119 -8.41 13.28 1.26
N PHE A 120 -9.59 13.05 1.83
CA PHE A 120 -10.35 11.80 1.65
C PHE A 120 -10.51 11.38 0.18
N THR A 121 -10.92 12.28 -0.71
CA THR A 121 -11.14 11.97 -2.13
C THR A 121 -9.86 11.56 -2.85
N ALA A 122 -8.76 12.26 -2.57
CA ALA A 122 -7.46 11.95 -3.16
C ALA A 122 -6.89 10.62 -2.61
N VAL A 123 -7.06 10.38 -1.29
CA VAL A 123 -6.68 9.12 -0.65
C VAL A 123 -7.51 7.96 -1.21
N LEU A 124 -8.82 8.15 -1.42
CA LEU A 124 -9.70 7.16 -2.03
C LEU A 124 -9.22 6.80 -3.45
N ALA A 125 -8.89 7.80 -4.27
CA ALA A 125 -8.41 7.58 -5.64
C ALA A 125 -7.12 6.75 -5.68
N VAL A 126 -6.13 7.09 -4.84
CA VAL A 126 -4.85 6.34 -4.79
C VAL A 126 -5.05 4.92 -4.28
N ASN A 127 -5.86 4.73 -3.23
CA ASN A 127 -6.15 3.39 -2.71
C ASN A 127 -6.93 2.54 -3.72
N SER A 128 -7.85 3.13 -4.49
CA SER A 128 -8.54 2.44 -5.60
C SER A 128 -7.55 1.95 -6.67
N LEU A 129 -6.55 2.77 -7.02
CA LEU A 129 -5.49 2.37 -7.93
C LEU A 129 -4.64 1.22 -7.35
N ILE A 130 -4.27 1.30 -6.07
CA ILE A 130 -3.52 0.24 -5.38
C ILE A 130 -4.31 -1.06 -5.39
N ILE A 131 -5.63 -1.03 -5.12
CA ILE A 131 -6.51 -2.20 -5.20
C ILE A 131 -6.52 -2.78 -6.61
N ALA A 132 -6.66 -1.95 -7.64
CA ALA A 132 -6.60 -2.39 -9.03
C ALA A 132 -5.27 -3.09 -9.37
N CYS A 133 -4.14 -2.59 -8.87
CA CYS A 133 -2.83 -3.23 -9.03
C CYS A 133 -2.71 -4.59 -8.30
N HIS A 134 -3.62 -4.87 -7.34
CA HIS A 134 -3.69 -6.14 -6.62
C HIS A 134 -4.74 -7.11 -7.18
N ALA A 135 -5.39 -6.83 -8.30
CA ALA A 135 -6.48 -7.65 -8.86
C ALA A 135 -6.08 -9.13 -9.02
N ARG A 136 -4.89 -9.41 -9.55
CA ARG A 136 -4.36 -10.79 -9.67
C ARG A 136 -4.22 -11.52 -8.33
N ASN A 137 -3.90 -10.80 -7.25
CA ASN A 137 -3.80 -11.40 -5.91
C ASN A 137 -5.16 -11.79 -5.36
N ILE A 138 -6.19 -10.99 -5.65
CA ILE A 138 -7.58 -11.26 -5.27
C ILE A 138 -8.09 -12.50 -6.02
N GLU A 139 -7.83 -12.58 -7.31
CA GLU A 139 -8.20 -13.72 -8.14
C GLU A 139 -7.53 -15.01 -7.64
N GLN A 140 -6.24 -15.00 -7.38
CA GLN A 140 -5.51 -16.17 -6.85
C GLN A 140 -6.07 -16.63 -5.50
N LEU A 141 -6.43 -15.70 -4.60
CA LEU A 141 -7.04 -16.04 -3.32
C LEU A 141 -8.42 -16.65 -3.50
N SER A 142 -9.25 -16.08 -4.37
CA SER A 142 -10.61 -16.61 -4.65
C SER A 142 -10.56 -18.05 -5.21
N GLN A 143 -9.64 -18.32 -6.14
CA GLN A 143 -9.42 -19.65 -6.69
C GLN A 143 -8.92 -20.65 -5.62
N HIS A 144 -8.06 -20.21 -4.72
CA HIS A 144 -7.55 -21.04 -3.63
C HIS A 144 -8.68 -21.44 -2.66
N LEU A 145 -9.49 -20.46 -2.22
CA LEU A 145 -10.64 -20.68 -1.35
C LEU A 145 -11.69 -21.58 -2.01
N TYR A 146 -11.98 -21.36 -3.29
CA TYR A 146 -12.91 -22.20 -4.03
C TYR A 146 -12.46 -23.67 -4.09
N LYS A 147 -11.17 -23.91 -4.34
CA LYS A 147 -10.61 -25.29 -4.33
C LYS A 147 -10.69 -25.94 -2.94
N GLN A 148 -10.45 -25.17 -1.87
CA GLN A 148 -10.60 -25.68 -0.51
C GLN A 148 -12.06 -26.05 -0.19
N LEU A 149 -13.03 -25.21 -0.58
CA LEU A 149 -14.44 -25.51 -0.39
C LEU A 149 -14.86 -26.78 -1.13
N LEU A 150 -14.44 -26.96 -2.39
CA LEU A 150 -14.73 -28.18 -3.16
C LEU A 150 -14.16 -29.43 -2.51
N SER A 151 -12.96 -29.37 -1.93
CA SER A 151 -12.35 -30.50 -1.24
C SER A 151 -13.10 -30.92 0.02
N LEU A 152 -13.76 -29.97 0.71
CA LEU A 152 -14.58 -30.23 1.91
C LEU A 152 -15.96 -30.81 1.55
N THR A 153 -16.48 -30.53 0.37
CA THR A 153 -17.79 -31.05 -0.10
C THR A 153 -17.70 -32.42 -0.80
N SER A 154 -16.48 -32.86 -1.13
CA SER A 154 -16.22 -34.15 -1.80
C SER A 154 -15.77 -35.26 -0.82
N SER A 155 -15.66 -34.96 0.46
CA SER A 155 -15.39 -35.90 1.56
C SER A 155 -16.67 -36.24 2.32
#